data_8d27a859d9532d282dfcb26861ab1c7e
#
_entry.id   8d27a859d9532d282dfcb26861ab1c7e
#
_cell.length_a   1.000
_cell.length_b   1.000
_cell.length_c   1.000
_cell.angle_alpha   90.00
_cell.angle_beta   90.00
_cell.angle_gamma   90.00
#
_symmetry.space_group_name_H-M   'P 1'
#
loop_
_entity.id
_entity.type
_entity.pdbx_description
1 polymer ?
#
loop_
_entity_poly.entity_id
_entity_poly.type
_entity_poly.pdbx_seq_one_letter_code
_entity_poly.pdbx_strand_id
1 'polypeptide(L)'
;TAVIVMFYFGGMIGAMDVAMNANAVAVEKNMRRAIMSSCHAFWSLGGLIGAATGGFLTAHVGSTIHALIATVVAAGLLIFAWSSIVADKFHHPSGEKQKLVLPRNALPWLVGIIALFSMIPEGAILDWGAYYLRDEMGASVTVAGFGFAAFSMTMAIMRFAGDIVRDRFGAINTLRFCTSIAIVGMVIVGLSSHPYAVIFGFAICGIGISNMVPIAFSIGGNLPGINPSVGLSIATTMGYSGMLVAPSLIGFVAKHSGFSIVFLALPVLLLVVLAFSGLAKYADSSH
;
A
#
# COMPACT_ATOMS: atom_id res chain seq x y z
N THR A 1 -23.01 11.11 16.23
CA THR A 1 -22.90 9.64 16.35
C THR A 1 -22.06 9.06 15.22
N ALA A 2 -22.35 9.32 13.92
CA ALA A 2 -21.61 8.75 12.78
C ALA A 2 -20.09 9.05 12.83
N VAL A 3 -19.70 10.30 13.11
CA VAL A 3 -18.28 10.69 13.20
C VAL A 3 -17.53 9.90 14.28
N ILE A 4 -18.16 9.69 15.44
CA ILE A 4 -17.56 8.92 16.53
C ILE A 4 -17.37 7.46 16.12
N VAL A 5 -18.39 6.85 15.48
CA VAL A 5 -18.30 5.48 14.98
C VAL A 5 -17.22 5.34 13.92
N MET A 6 -17.14 6.27 12.98
CA MET A 6 -16.09 6.28 11.94
C MET A 6 -14.68 6.46 12.52
N PHE A 7 -14.54 7.30 13.56
CA PHE A 7 -13.26 7.47 14.25
C PHE A 7 -12.81 6.17 14.92
N TYR A 8 -13.71 5.49 15.65
CA TYR A 8 -13.40 4.19 16.24
C TYR A 8 -13.09 3.13 15.19
N PHE A 9 -13.89 3.07 14.13
CA PHE A 9 -13.70 2.12 13.04
C PHE A 9 -12.34 2.32 12.36
N GLY A 10 -11.99 3.56 12.04
CA GLY A 10 -10.66 3.88 11.47
C GLY A 10 -9.51 3.55 12.42
N GLY A 11 -9.66 3.84 13.71
CA GLY A 11 -8.67 3.47 14.72
C GLY A 11 -8.48 1.95 14.84
N MET A 12 -9.55 1.17 14.80
CA MET A 12 -9.48 -0.29 14.83
C MET A 12 -8.84 -0.87 13.56
N ILE A 13 -9.16 -0.32 12.38
CA ILE A 13 -8.50 -0.71 11.12
C ILE A 13 -7.00 -0.42 11.20
N GLY A 14 -6.59 0.76 11.64
CA GLY A 14 -5.17 1.11 11.77
C GLY A 14 -4.44 0.21 12.76
N ALA A 15 -5.04 -0.10 13.90
CA ALA A 15 -4.47 -1.03 14.88
C ALA A 15 -4.33 -2.45 14.32
N MET A 16 -5.35 -2.92 13.59
CA MET A 16 -5.33 -4.22 12.91
C MET A 16 -4.22 -4.27 11.84
N ASP A 17 -4.08 -3.22 11.04
CA ASP A 17 -3.06 -3.15 9.98
C ASP A 17 -1.65 -3.24 10.57
N VAL A 18 -1.34 -2.48 11.62
CA VAL A 18 -0.04 -2.56 12.30
C VAL A 18 0.20 -3.94 12.89
N ALA A 19 -0.80 -4.53 13.55
CA ALA A 19 -0.69 -5.86 14.16
C ALA A 19 -0.47 -6.96 13.10
N MET A 20 -1.21 -6.90 12.00
CA MET A 20 -1.11 -7.84 10.89
C MET A 20 0.27 -7.78 10.22
N ASN A 21 0.75 -6.58 9.93
CA ASN A 21 2.08 -6.39 9.33
C ASN A 21 3.22 -6.78 10.29
N ALA A 22 3.07 -6.53 11.60
CA ALA A 22 4.02 -7.00 12.60
C ALA A 22 4.08 -8.54 12.65
N ASN A 23 2.93 -9.20 12.58
CA ASN A 23 2.87 -10.66 12.50
C ASN A 23 3.48 -11.18 11.20
N ALA A 24 3.24 -10.53 10.06
CA ALA A 24 3.86 -10.88 8.78
C ALA A 24 5.39 -10.80 8.85
N VAL A 25 5.96 -9.76 9.49
CA VAL A 25 7.42 -9.64 9.73
C VAL A 25 7.93 -10.80 10.60
N ALA A 26 7.19 -11.19 11.66
CA ALA A 26 7.57 -12.31 12.51
C ALA A 26 7.56 -13.64 11.74
N VAL A 27 6.59 -13.82 10.84
CA VAL A 27 6.51 -14.99 9.96
C VAL A 27 7.65 -14.98 8.94
N GLU A 28 7.97 -13.84 8.29
CA GLU A 28 9.13 -13.70 7.40
C GLU A 28 10.42 -14.19 8.09
N LYS A 29 10.66 -13.74 9.33
CA LYS A 29 11.82 -14.16 10.12
C LYS A 29 11.86 -15.67 10.38
N ASN A 30 10.71 -16.26 10.73
CA ASN A 30 10.62 -17.69 11.02
C ASN A 30 10.81 -18.54 9.76
N MET A 31 10.28 -18.10 8.64
CA MET A 31 10.34 -18.80 7.35
C MET A 31 11.67 -18.56 6.62
N ARG A 32 12.42 -17.54 7.00
CA ARG A 32 13.64 -17.06 6.31
C ARG A 32 13.39 -16.83 4.81
N ARG A 33 12.26 -16.24 4.48
CA ARG A 33 11.87 -15.88 3.11
C ARG A 33 10.90 -14.72 3.13
N ALA A 34 10.86 -13.94 2.05
CA ALA A 34 9.92 -12.84 1.88
C ALA A 34 8.48 -13.37 1.73
N ILE A 35 7.53 -12.74 2.42
CA ILE A 35 6.09 -13.01 2.27
C ILE A 35 5.24 -11.73 2.33
N MET A 36 5.85 -10.58 2.61
CA MET A 36 5.10 -9.34 2.82
C MET A 36 4.32 -8.93 1.57
N SER A 37 4.90 -9.07 0.39
CA SER A 37 4.20 -8.76 -0.86
C SER A 37 3.01 -9.69 -1.11
N SER A 38 3.14 -10.98 -0.81
CA SER A 38 2.02 -11.94 -0.87
C SER A 38 0.90 -11.58 0.11
N CYS A 39 1.22 -11.13 1.32
CA CYS A 39 0.21 -10.63 2.27
C CYS A 39 -0.57 -9.46 1.67
N HIS A 40 0.12 -8.50 1.07
CA HIS A 40 -0.52 -7.37 0.37
C HIS A 40 -1.26 -7.78 -0.91
N ALA A 41 -0.84 -8.87 -1.58
CA ALA A 41 -1.57 -9.44 -2.72
C ALA A 41 -2.94 -9.99 -2.29
N PHE A 42 -3.02 -10.68 -1.15
CA PHE A 42 -4.29 -11.14 -0.58
C PHE A 42 -5.20 -9.99 -0.17
N TRP A 43 -4.64 -8.87 0.32
CA TRP A 43 -5.40 -7.64 0.53
C TRP A 43 -6.04 -7.15 -0.77
N SER A 44 -5.26 -7.08 -1.87
CA SER A 44 -5.76 -6.67 -3.19
C SER A 44 -6.81 -7.63 -3.73
N LEU A 45 -6.63 -8.94 -3.54
CA LEU A 45 -7.60 -9.97 -3.92
C LEU A 45 -8.91 -9.84 -3.12
N GLY A 46 -8.80 -9.58 -1.82
CA GLY A 46 -9.96 -9.33 -0.96
C GLY A 46 -10.74 -8.09 -1.42
N GLY A 47 -10.05 -7.02 -1.76
CA GLY A 47 -10.64 -5.82 -2.33
C GLY A 47 -11.36 -6.08 -3.66
N LEU A 48 -10.74 -6.86 -4.56
CA LEU A 48 -11.34 -7.24 -5.84
C LEU A 48 -12.61 -8.09 -5.64
N ILE A 49 -12.56 -9.11 -4.80
CA ILE A 49 -13.73 -9.96 -4.49
C ILE A 49 -14.84 -9.11 -3.84
N GLY A 50 -14.47 -8.27 -2.87
CA GLY A 50 -15.41 -7.39 -2.18
C GLY A 50 -16.08 -6.39 -3.13
N ALA A 51 -15.33 -5.79 -4.06
CA ALA A 51 -15.88 -4.89 -5.06
C ALA A 51 -16.79 -5.61 -6.05
N ALA A 52 -16.38 -6.79 -6.54
CA ALA A 52 -17.16 -7.57 -7.49
C ALA A 52 -18.48 -8.11 -6.91
N THR A 53 -18.46 -8.53 -5.65
CA THR A 53 -19.64 -9.11 -4.99
C THR A 53 -20.49 -8.08 -4.25
N GLY A 54 -19.88 -7.02 -3.73
CA GLY A 54 -20.54 -6.05 -2.86
C GLY A 54 -21.67 -5.29 -3.53
N GLY A 55 -21.48 -4.86 -4.78
CA GLY A 55 -22.54 -4.21 -5.57
C GLY A 55 -23.74 -5.12 -5.81
N PHE A 56 -23.47 -6.37 -6.20
CA PHE A 56 -24.52 -7.39 -6.39
C PHE A 56 -25.28 -7.69 -5.09
N LEU A 57 -24.56 -7.97 -4.01
CA LEU A 57 -25.18 -8.26 -2.71
C LEU A 57 -25.98 -7.07 -2.20
N THR A 58 -25.43 -5.85 -2.26
CA THR A 58 -26.13 -4.65 -1.79
C THR A 58 -27.44 -4.42 -2.57
N ALA A 59 -27.44 -4.68 -3.87
CA ALA A 59 -28.63 -4.53 -4.71
C ALA A 59 -29.73 -5.56 -4.39
N HIS A 60 -29.37 -6.79 -3.99
CA HIS A 60 -30.34 -7.88 -3.77
C HIS A 60 -30.77 -8.03 -2.32
N VAL A 61 -29.87 -7.80 -1.36
CA VAL A 61 -30.16 -8.03 0.07
C VAL A 61 -30.07 -6.76 0.92
N GLY A 62 -29.71 -5.64 0.34
CA GLY A 62 -29.53 -4.36 1.02
C GLY A 62 -28.21 -4.25 1.78
N SER A 63 -27.82 -3.01 2.11
CA SER A 63 -26.52 -2.69 2.71
C SER A 63 -26.30 -3.31 4.09
N THR A 64 -27.36 -3.41 4.91
CA THR A 64 -27.27 -3.98 6.28
C THR A 64 -26.98 -5.46 6.25
N ILE A 65 -27.70 -6.24 5.43
CA ILE A 65 -27.49 -7.69 5.32
C ILE A 65 -26.12 -7.97 4.67
N HIS A 66 -25.74 -7.20 3.65
CA HIS A 66 -24.39 -7.27 3.07
C HIS A 66 -23.29 -7.06 4.14
N ALA A 67 -23.42 -6.02 4.98
CA ALA A 67 -22.46 -5.77 6.06
C ALA A 67 -22.41 -6.92 7.08
N LEU A 68 -23.54 -7.52 7.43
CA LEU A 68 -23.58 -8.69 8.29
C LEU A 68 -22.88 -9.90 7.67
N ILE A 69 -23.14 -10.20 6.39
CA ILE A 69 -22.45 -11.27 5.66
C ILE A 69 -20.93 -11.04 5.69
N ALA A 70 -20.47 -9.83 5.33
CA ALA A 70 -19.06 -9.49 5.35
C ALA A 70 -18.43 -9.67 6.74
N THR A 71 -19.15 -9.26 7.80
CA THR A 71 -18.69 -9.41 9.19
C THR A 71 -18.58 -10.89 9.58
N VAL A 72 -19.56 -11.72 9.22
CA VAL A 72 -19.53 -13.17 9.51
C VAL A 72 -18.39 -13.85 8.78
N VAL A 73 -18.17 -13.51 7.50
CA VAL A 73 -17.04 -14.04 6.70
C VAL A 73 -15.70 -13.62 7.32
N ALA A 74 -15.54 -12.34 7.69
CA ALA A 74 -14.33 -11.85 8.32
C ALA A 74 -14.05 -12.52 9.67
N ALA A 75 -15.08 -12.70 10.51
CA ALA A 75 -14.97 -13.40 11.78
C ALA A 75 -14.60 -14.88 11.58
N GLY A 76 -15.20 -15.55 10.59
CA GLY A 76 -14.87 -16.94 10.25
C GLY A 76 -13.41 -17.10 9.80
N LEU A 77 -12.93 -16.21 8.95
CA LEU A 77 -11.52 -16.19 8.51
C LEU A 77 -10.57 -15.93 9.68
N LEU A 78 -10.93 -15.02 10.58
CA LEU A 78 -10.14 -14.74 11.79
C LEU A 78 -10.05 -15.97 12.70
N ILE A 79 -11.19 -16.64 12.96
CA ILE A 79 -11.23 -17.86 13.79
C ILE A 79 -10.39 -18.96 13.12
N PHE A 80 -10.49 -19.13 11.81
CA PHE A 80 -9.69 -20.09 11.07
C PHE A 80 -8.19 -19.80 11.18
N ALA A 81 -7.78 -18.53 11.04
CA ALA A 81 -6.40 -18.11 11.11
C ALA A 81 -5.81 -18.10 12.54
N TRP A 82 -6.67 -18.09 13.57
CA TRP A 82 -6.27 -17.88 14.97
C TRP A 82 -5.18 -18.84 15.47
N SER A 83 -5.29 -20.11 15.11
CA SER A 83 -4.30 -21.14 15.49
C SER A 83 -2.96 -21.01 14.77
N SER A 84 -2.91 -20.27 13.67
CA SER A 84 -1.73 -20.08 12.83
C SER A 84 -1.02 -18.75 13.09
N ILE A 85 -1.60 -17.88 13.92
CA ILE A 85 -0.98 -16.61 14.31
C ILE A 85 0.28 -16.90 15.10
N VAL A 86 1.41 -16.39 14.63
CA VAL A 86 2.68 -16.48 15.35
C VAL A 86 2.60 -15.57 16.58
N ALA A 87 2.55 -16.20 17.75
CA ALA A 87 2.67 -15.46 19.00
C ALA A 87 4.11 -14.93 19.10
N ASP A 88 4.26 -13.63 18.86
CA ASP A 88 5.55 -12.98 19.01
C ASP A 88 5.92 -13.00 20.50
N LYS A 89 6.94 -13.77 20.84
CA LYS A 89 7.52 -13.77 22.18
C LYS A 89 8.38 -12.51 22.33
N PHE A 90 7.74 -11.34 22.20
CA PHE A 90 8.38 -10.16 22.74
C PHE A 90 8.53 -10.40 24.23
N HIS A 91 9.77 -10.66 24.67
CA HIS A 91 10.11 -10.60 26.07
C HIS A 91 9.84 -9.17 26.53
N HIS A 92 8.64 -8.95 27.04
CA HIS A 92 8.40 -7.81 27.91
C HIS A 92 9.17 -8.11 29.20
N PRO A 93 10.22 -7.36 29.53
CA PRO A 93 10.72 -7.38 30.90
C PRO A 93 9.51 -7.00 31.76
N SER A 94 9.16 -7.89 32.66
CA SER A 94 8.00 -7.84 33.53
C SER A 94 7.66 -6.43 34.02
N GLY A 95 6.49 -5.93 33.65
CA GLY A 95 5.74 -4.96 34.46
C GLY A 95 5.92 -3.48 34.17
N GLU A 96 6.88 -3.02 33.38
CA GLU A 96 6.99 -1.60 33.02
C GLU A 96 6.12 -1.28 31.79
N LYS A 97 5.14 -0.39 31.98
CA LYS A 97 4.43 0.27 30.87
C LYS A 97 5.48 0.96 30.02
N GLN A 98 5.82 0.38 28.86
CA GLN A 98 6.71 1.06 27.92
C GLN A 98 6.11 2.42 27.59
N LYS A 99 6.77 3.50 28.05
CA LYS A 99 6.45 4.84 27.58
C LYS A 99 6.69 4.85 26.09
N LEU A 100 5.70 5.27 25.30
CA LEU A 100 5.83 5.46 23.86
C LEU A 100 6.88 6.57 23.64
N VAL A 101 8.12 6.19 23.51
CA VAL A 101 9.22 7.11 23.22
C VAL A 101 9.43 7.09 21.71
N LEU A 102 9.11 8.18 21.06
CA LEU A 102 9.41 8.34 19.65
C LEU A 102 10.92 8.25 19.43
N PRO A 103 11.37 7.45 18.45
CA PRO A 103 12.80 7.30 18.20
C PRO A 103 13.44 8.64 17.80
N ARG A 104 14.53 8.99 18.43
CA ARG A 104 15.38 10.13 18.03
C ARG A 104 16.25 9.81 16.80
N ASN A 105 16.38 8.53 16.47
CA ASN A 105 17.09 8.08 15.27
C ASN A 105 16.28 8.44 14.02
N ALA A 106 16.96 8.93 12.98
CA ALA A 106 16.33 9.30 11.71
C ALA A 106 15.82 8.10 10.90
N LEU A 107 16.37 6.89 11.10
CA LEU A 107 16.06 5.71 10.28
C LEU A 107 14.56 5.40 10.16
N PRO A 108 13.77 5.29 11.24
CA PRO A 108 12.34 5.01 11.13
C PRO A 108 11.58 6.09 10.34
N TRP A 109 11.99 7.34 10.47
CA TRP A 109 11.37 8.46 9.76
C TRP A 109 11.69 8.45 8.27
N LEU A 110 12.92 8.08 7.88
CA LEU A 110 13.29 7.89 6.49
C LEU A 110 12.51 6.72 5.85
N VAL A 111 12.28 5.64 6.60
CA VAL A 111 11.40 4.54 6.15
C VAL A 111 9.97 5.01 6.00
N GLY A 112 9.49 5.84 6.93
CA GLY A 112 8.19 6.50 6.82
C GLY A 112 8.09 7.38 5.56
N ILE A 113 9.15 8.10 5.17
CA ILE A 113 9.20 8.86 3.91
C ILE A 113 9.12 7.92 2.69
N ILE A 114 9.81 6.78 2.72
CA ILE A 114 9.70 5.78 1.64
C ILE A 114 8.25 5.30 1.53
N ALA A 115 7.60 4.95 2.64
CA ALA A 115 6.20 4.53 2.64
C ALA A 115 5.27 5.64 2.14
N LEU A 116 5.42 6.86 2.65
CA LEU A 116 4.66 8.05 2.26
C LEU A 116 4.73 8.28 0.74
N PHE A 117 5.94 8.34 0.19
CA PHE A 117 6.16 8.65 -1.22
C PHE A 117 5.88 7.46 -2.15
N SER A 118 5.76 6.26 -1.62
CA SER A 118 5.27 5.09 -2.35
C SER A 118 3.73 5.07 -2.43
N MET A 119 3.04 5.48 -1.35
CA MET A 119 1.58 5.43 -1.27
C MET A 119 0.89 6.60 -1.98
N ILE A 120 1.51 7.78 -2.07
CA ILE A 120 0.93 8.93 -2.76
C ILE A 120 0.68 8.64 -4.26
N PRO A 121 1.65 8.11 -5.05
CA PRO A 121 1.40 7.74 -6.44
C PRO A 121 0.34 6.64 -6.62
N GLU A 122 0.28 5.66 -5.73
CA GLU A 122 -0.77 4.64 -5.70
C GLU A 122 -2.14 5.29 -5.52
N GLY A 123 -2.30 6.12 -4.50
CA GLY A 123 -3.52 6.85 -4.22
C GLY A 123 -3.94 7.79 -5.37
N ALA A 124 -2.98 8.47 -6.00
CA ALA A 124 -3.24 9.36 -7.13
C ALA A 124 -3.92 8.62 -8.31
N ILE A 125 -3.47 7.41 -8.62
CA ILE A 125 -4.11 6.60 -9.69
C ILE A 125 -5.47 6.09 -9.26
N LEU A 126 -5.59 5.59 -8.01
CA LEU A 126 -6.85 5.03 -7.50
C LEU A 126 -7.96 6.07 -7.43
N ASP A 127 -7.64 7.28 -6.97
CA ASP A 127 -8.62 8.34 -6.72
C ASP A 127 -8.91 9.18 -7.97
N TRP A 128 -7.90 9.44 -8.79
CA TRP A 128 -7.98 10.41 -9.87
C TRP A 128 -7.79 9.83 -11.28
N GLY A 129 -7.28 8.60 -11.40
CA GLY A 129 -6.97 8.02 -12.71
C GLY A 129 -8.17 7.91 -13.64
N ALA A 130 -9.32 7.47 -13.13
CA ALA A 130 -10.56 7.38 -13.90
C ALA A 130 -11.13 8.78 -14.25
N TYR A 131 -11.02 9.72 -13.31
CA TYR A 131 -11.43 11.11 -13.54
C TYR A 131 -10.56 11.75 -14.63
N TYR A 132 -9.24 11.61 -14.57
CA TYR A 132 -8.30 12.10 -15.58
C TYR A 132 -8.63 11.59 -16.99
N LEU A 133 -8.87 10.28 -17.12
CA LEU A 133 -9.25 9.67 -18.41
C LEU A 133 -10.59 10.20 -18.92
N ARG A 134 -11.58 10.37 -18.04
CA ARG A 134 -12.92 10.77 -18.43
C ARG A 134 -13.02 12.27 -18.72
N ASP A 135 -12.59 13.09 -17.79
CA ASP A 135 -12.89 14.52 -17.78
C ASP A 135 -11.84 15.37 -18.51
N GLU A 136 -10.57 14.98 -18.51
CA GLU A 136 -9.52 15.70 -19.28
C GLU A 136 -9.27 15.09 -20.67
N MET A 137 -9.37 13.75 -20.80
CA MET A 137 -9.10 13.09 -22.07
C MET A 137 -10.34 12.71 -22.87
N GLY A 138 -11.54 12.98 -22.36
CA GLY A 138 -12.80 12.70 -23.04
C GLY A 138 -13.10 11.22 -23.26
N ALA A 139 -12.49 10.33 -22.48
CA ALA A 139 -12.73 8.90 -22.59
C ALA A 139 -14.12 8.52 -22.07
N SER A 140 -14.72 7.46 -22.66
CA SER A 140 -15.97 6.91 -22.15
C SER A 140 -15.78 6.34 -20.74
N VAL A 141 -16.87 6.21 -19.97
CA VAL A 141 -16.86 5.61 -18.62
C VAL A 141 -16.23 4.22 -18.63
N THR A 142 -16.50 3.43 -19.67
CA THR A 142 -15.93 2.09 -19.85
C THR A 142 -14.40 2.14 -20.02
N VAL A 143 -13.90 3.04 -20.87
CA VAL A 143 -12.45 3.20 -21.10
C VAL A 143 -11.75 3.74 -19.85
N ALA A 144 -12.38 4.67 -19.12
CA ALA A 144 -11.85 5.15 -17.84
C ALA A 144 -11.74 4.03 -16.79
N GLY A 145 -12.73 3.14 -16.76
CA GLY A 145 -12.69 1.94 -15.90
C GLY A 145 -11.54 0.98 -16.25
N PHE A 146 -11.14 0.89 -17.51
CA PHE A 146 -9.98 0.09 -17.92
C PHE A 146 -8.66 0.62 -17.34
N GLY A 147 -8.54 1.92 -17.10
CA GLY A 147 -7.37 2.50 -16.43
C GLY A 147 -7.18 1.95 -15.03
N PHE A 148 -8.24 1.98 -14.22
CA PHE A 148 -8.23 1.40 -12.88
C PHE A 148 -7.98 -0.11 -12.91
N ALA A 149 -8.66 -0.84 -13.80
CA ALA A 149 -8.53 -2.28 -13.93
C ALA A 149 -7.10 -2.70 -14.33
N ALA A 150 -6.48 -2.00 -15.29
CA ALA A 150 -5.13 -2.28 -15.74
C ALA A 150 -4.10 -2.07 -14.62
N PHE A 151 -4.20 -0.95 -13.89
CA PHE A 151 -3.35 -0.68 -12.73
C PHE A 151 -3.51 -1.75 -11.64
N SER A 152 -4.74 -2.00 -11.21
CA SER A 152 -5.04 -2.91 -10.10
C SER A 152 -4.67 -4.35 -10.42
N MET A 153 -4.92 -4.79 -11.65
CA MET A 153 -4.58 -6.15 -12.08
C MET A 153 -3.07 -6.39 -12.14
N THR A 154 -2.33 -5.48 -12.78
CA THR A 154 -0.86 -5.62 -12.84
C THR A 154 -0.22 -5.52 -11.48
N MET A 155 -0.73 -4.65 -10.60
CA MET A 155 -0.27 -4.54 -9.23
C MET A 155 -0.52 -5.83 -8.44
N ALA A 156 -1.71 -6.42 -8.54
CA ALA A 156 -2.03 -7.67 -7.85
C ALA A 156 -1.12 -8.83 -8.31
N ILE A 157 -0.95 -8.99 -9.63
CA ILE A 157 -0.07 -10.01 -10.20
C ILE A 157 1.37 -9.83 -9.68
N MET A 158 1.88 -8.60 -9.72
CA MET A 158 3.24 -8.33 -9.28
C MET A 158 3.43 -8.42 -7.77
N ARG A 159 2.39 -8.20 -6.96
CA ARG A 159 2.44 -8.45 -5.51
C ARG A 159 2.60 -9.94 -5.23
N PHE A 160 1.91 -10.83 -5.95
CA PHE A 160 2.10 -12.28 -5.80
C PHE A 160 3.49 -12.76 -6.26
N ALA A 161 4.06 -12.14 -7.30
CA ALA A 161 5.41 -12.45 -7.77
C ALA A 161 6.50 -11.77 -6.92
N GLY A 162 6.16 -10.75 -6.16
CA GLY A 162 7.11 -9.82 -5.53
C GLY A 162 8.05 -10.46 -4.53
N ASP A 163 7.55 -11.40 -3.73
CA ASP A 163 8.38 -12.09 -2.74
C ASP A 163 9.44 -12.98 -3.42
N ILE A 164 9.07 -13.66 -4.51
CA ILE A 164 10.01 -14.48 -5.32
C ILE A 164 11.08 -13.58 -5.95
N VAL A 165 10.68 -12.41 -6.45
CA VAL A 165 11.61 -11.44 -7.04
C VAL A 165 12.56 -10.90 -5.96
N ARG A 166 12.02 -10.56 -4.79
CA ARG A 166 12.81 -10.06 -3.65
C ARG A 166 13.78 -11.12 -3.13
N ASP A 167 13.35 -12.37 -2.95
CA ASP A 167 14.21 -13.48 -2.49
C ASP A 167 15.36 -13.74 -3.47
N ARG A 168 15.11 -13.55 -4.77
CA ARG A 168 16.12 -13.80 -5.81
C ARG A 168 17.10 -12.65 -6.02
N PHE A 169 16.63 -11.41 -5.97
CA PHE A 169 17.41 -10.23 -6.37
C PHE A 169 17.74 -9.30 -5.18
N GLY A 170 17.18 -9.57 -4.00
CA GLY A 170 17.28 -8.76 -2.80
C GLY A 170 16.34 -7.54 -2.82
N ALA A 171 16.01 -7.05 -1.64
CA ALA A 171 15.05 -5.94 -1.46
C ALA A 171 15.55 -4.62 -2.09
N ILE A 172 16.86 -4.33 -2.02
CA ILE A 172 17.42 -3.09 -2.61
C ILE A 172 17.17 -3.05 -4.12
N ASN A 173 17.54 -4.13 -4.84
CA ASN A 173 17.41 -4.17 -6.29
C ASN A 173 15.94 -4.21 -6.70
N THR A 174 15.12 -4.95 -5.96
CA THR A 174 13.66 -5.02 -6.20
C THR A 174 13.04 -3.63 -6.03
N LEU A 175 13.34 -2.91 -4.94
CA LEU A 175 12.83 -1.57 -4.71
C LEU A 175 13.27 -0.59 -5.82
N ARG A 176 14.55 -0.62 -6.20
CA ARG A 176 15.08 0.22 -7.29
C ARG A 176 14.40 -0.05 -8.62
N PHE A 177 14.29 -1.31 -9.00
CA PHE A 177 13.63 -1.73 -10.23
C PHE A 177 12.16 -1.30 -10.24
N CYS A 178 11.42 -1.61 -9.18
CA CYS A 178 10.03 -1.23 -9.02
C CYS A 178 9.84 0.30 -9.09
N THR A 179 10.63 1.05 -8.35
CA THR A 179 10.55 2.52 -8.36
C THR A 179 10.87 3.10 -9.74
N SER A 180 11.88 2.57 -10.44
CA SER A 180 12.23 3.02 -11.79
C SER A 180 11.11 2.76 -12.80
N ILE A 181 10.47 1.59 -12.74
CA ILE A 181 9.31 1.26 -13.58
C ILE A 181 8.13 2.19 -13.26
N ALA A 182 7.87 2.47 -11.98
CA ALA A 182 6.81 3.40 -11.58
C ALA A 182 7.05 4.81 -12.14
N ILE A 183 8.29 5.30 -12.10
CA ILE A 183 8.69 6.59 -12.71
C ILE A 183 8.38 6.60 -14.20
N VAL A 184 8.79 5.55 -14.93
CA VAL A 184 8.53 5.44 -16.38
C VAL A 184 7.02 5.45 -16.64
N GLY A 185 6.25 4.67 -15.89
CA GLY A 185 4.80 4.64 -16.01
C GLY A 185 4.16 6.02 -15.79
N MET A 186 4.56 6.74 -14.74
CA MET A 186 4.05 8.09 -14.43
C MET A 186 4.41 9.11 -15.52
N VAL A 187 5.63 9.04 -16.06
CA VAL A 187 6.05 9.90 -17.17
C VAL A 187 5.22 9.62 -18.43
N ILE A 188 4.96 8.34 -18.75
CA ILE A 188 4.07 7.96 -19.86
C ILE A 188 2.68 8.55 -19.63
N VAL A 189 2.11 8.40 -18.43
CA VAL A 189 0.78 8.95 -18.09
C VAL A 189 0.75 10.46 -18.29
N GLY A 190 1.72 11.19 -17.76
CA GLY A 190 1.72 12.65 -17.80
C GLY A 190 2.04 13.25 -19.17
N LEU A 191 2.81 12.53 -20.03
CA LEU A 191 3.15 13.00 -21.39
C LEU A 191 2.13 12.57 -22.46
N SER A 192 1.27 11.62 -22.15
CA SER A 192 0.36 11.05 -23.14
C SER A 192 -0.87 11.94 -23.37
N SER A 193 -1.23 12.12 -24.63
CA SER A 193 -2.47 12.80 -25.05
C SER A 193 -3.57 11.81 -25.47
N HIS A 194 -3.32 10.51 -25.39
CA HIS A 194 -4.26 9.47 -25.85
C HIS A 194 -4.67 8.55 -24.69
N PRO A 195 -5.96 8.28 -24.43
CA PRO A 195 -6.45 7.52 -23.30
C PRO A 195 -5.81 6.13 -23.16
N TYR A 196 -5.63 5.39 -24.26
CA TYR A 196 -5.04 4.05 -24.21
C TYR A 196 -3.56 4.05 -23.83
N ALA A 197 -2.81 5.11 -24.17
CA ALA A 197 -1.42 5.26 -23.73
C ALA A 197 -1.36 5.55 -22.22
N VAL A 198 -2.32 6.31 -21.68
CA VAL A 198 -2.45 6.51 -20.23
C VAL A 198 -2.80 5.20 -19.52
N ILE A 199 -3.73 4.40 -20.05
CA ILE A 199 -4.07 3.08 -19.51
C ILE A 199 -2.84 2.17 -19.48
N PHE A 200 -2.04 2.16 -20.54
CA PHE A 200 -0.78 1.44 -20.60
C PHE A 200 0.22 1.95 -19.56
N GLY A 201 0.34 3.26 -19.40
CA GLY A 201 1.15 3.89 -18.34
C GLY A 201 0.69 3.46 -16.94
N PHE A 202 -0.62 3.41 -16.68
CA PHE A 202 -1.17 2.91 -15.42
C PHE A 202 -0.85 1.43 -15.19
N ALA A 203 -0.90 0.58 -16.23
CA ALA A 203 -0.46 -0.81 -16.11
C ALA A 203 1.02 -0.93 -15.70
N ILE A 204 1.89 -0.10 -16.29
CA ILE A 204 3.32 -0.01 -15.92
C ILE A 204 3.47 0.49 -14.47
N CYS A 205 2.69 1.50 -14.07
CA CYS A 205 2.69 1.97 -12.68
C CYS A 205 2.29 0.87 -11.70
N GLY A 206 1.30 0.04 -12.04
CA GLY A 206 0.87 -1.08 -11.21
C GLY A 206 2.00 -2.10 -10.98
N ILE A 207 2.78 -2.41 -12.03
CA ILE A 207 3.99 -3.24 -11.90
C ILE A 207 5.00 -2.57 -10.95
N GLY A 208 5.27 -1.28 -11.17
CA GLY A 208 6.30 -0.56 -10.43
C GLY A 208 5.95 -0.31 -8.97
N ILE A 209 4.72 0.09 -8.65
CA ILE A 209 4.30 0.45 -7.30
C ILE A 209 4.10 -0.78 -6.40
N SER A 210 3.78 -1.94 -6.98
CA SER A 210 3.31 -3.15 -6.30
C SER A 210 4.09 -3.56 -5.04
N ASN A 211 5.42 -3.52 -5.10
CA ASN A 211 6.28 -4.04 -4.04
C ASN A 211 6.91 -2.95 -3.16
N MET A 212 6.70 -1.68 -3.46
CA MET A 212 7.36 -0.58 -2.75
C MET A 212 6.89 -0.50 -1.29
N VAL A 213 5.57 -0.53 -1.05
CA VAL A 213 4.97 -0.50 0.30
C VAL A 213 5.29 -1.76 1.09
N PRO A 214 5.11 -2.99 0.56
CA PRO A 214 5.53 -4.21 1.24
C PRO A 214 6.99 -4.18 1.71
N ILE A 215 7.91 -3.73 0.84
CA ILE A 215 9.32 -3.60 1.21
C ILE A 215 9.51 -2.54 2.30
N ALA A 216 8.85 -1.38 2.21
CA ALA A 216 8.94 -0.34 3.24
C ALA A 216 8.46 -0.84 4.61
N PHE A 217 7.41 -1.64 4.66
CA PHE A 217 6.91 -2.23 5.90
C PHE A 217 7.86 -3.31 6.44
N SER A 218 8.42 -4.17 5.56
CA SER A 218 9.50 -5.09 5.98
C SER A 218 10.70 -4.34 6.54
N ILE A 219 11.14 -3.22 5.94
CA ILE A 219 12.21 -2.39 6.51
C ILE A 219 11.81 -1.90 7.91
N GLY A 220 10.60 -1.32 8.05
CA GLY A 220 10.10 -0.77 9.31
C GLY A 220 10.11 -1.80 10.45
N GLY A 221 9.72 -3.03 10.16
CA GLY A 221 9.69 -4.14 11.12
C GLY A 221 11.06 -4.75 11.44
N ASN A 222 12.13 -4.40 10.70
CA ASN A 222 13.46 -5.00 10.84
C ASN A 222 14.56 -3.97 11.17
N LEU A 223 14.22 -2.75 11.56
CA LEU A 223 15.20 -1.73 11.89
C LEU A 223 16.03 -2.10 13.14
N PRO A 224 17.37 -1.99 13.07
CA PRO A 224 18.22 -2.34 14.21
C PRO A 224 17.98 -1.40 15.39
N GLY A 225 17.82 -1.98 16.58
CA GLY A 225 17.63 -1.23 17.82
C GLY A 225 16.27 -0.54 17.96
N ILE A 226 15.32 -0.79 17.04
CA ILE A 226 13.95 -0.26 17.08
C ILE A 226 12.99 -1.43 17.29
N ASN A 227 12.01 -1.23 18.16
CA ASN A 227 10.94 -2.20 18.31
C ASN A 227 10.16 -2.31 16.98
N PRO A 228 9.96 -3.52 16.42
CA PRO A 228 9.26 -3.71 15.16
C PRO A 228 7.91 -3.01 15.08
N SER A 229 7.10 -3.06 16.14
CA SER A 229 5.81 -2.37 16.17
C SER A 229 5.95 -0.85 16.07
N VAL A 230 7.00 -0.26 16.65
CA VAL A 230 7.25 1.20 16.56
C VAL A 230 7.69 1.57 15.15
N GLY A 231 8.61 0.82 14.55
CA GLY A 231 9.07 1.06 13.19
C GLY A 231 7.94 0.93 12.16
N LEU A 232 7.10 -0.12 12.29
CA LEU A 232 5.91 -0.30 11.48
C LEU A 232 4.88 0.81 11.70
N SER A 233 4.60 1.19 12.95
CA SER A 233 3.64 2.27 13.23
C SER A 233 4.07 3.59 12.60
N ILE A 234 5.36 3.92 12.58
CA ILE A 234 5.85 5.12 11.91
C ILE A 234 5.66 4.98 10.38
N ALA A 235 6.06 3.85 9.79
CA ALA A 235 5.93 3.62 8.36
C ALA A 235 4.46 3.68 7.90
N THR A 236 3.55 3.01 8.60
CA THR A 236 2.11 2.98 8.29
C THR A 236 1.46 4.34 8.50
N THR A 237 1.72 5.01 9.63
CA THR A 237 1.14 6.34 9.92
C THR A 237 1.57 7.36 8.88
N MET A 238 2.85 7.41 8.52
CA MET A 238 3.33 8.33 7.49
C MET A 238 2.79 7.95 6.12
N GLY A 239 2.78 6.68 5.76
CA GLY A 239 2.21 6.21 4.49
C GLY A 239 0.74 6.58 4.33
N TYR A 240 -0.09 6.23 5.30
CA TYR A 240 -1.53 6.53 5.26
C TYR A 240 -1.84 8.02 5.40
N SER A 241 -1.01 8.82 6.09
CA SER A 241 -1.17 10.27 6.09
C SER A 241 -1.07 10.85 4.67
N GLY A 242 -0.21 10.28 3.83
CA GLY A 242 -0.13 10.62 2.41
C GLY A 242 -1.43 10.33 1.68
N MET A 243 -1.98 9.13 1.83
CA MET A 243 -3.26 8.76 1.20
C MET A 243 -4.44 9.62 1.70
N LEU A 244 -4.39 10.11 2.92
CA LEU A 244 -5.44 10.97 3.47
C LEU A 244 -5.36 12.40 2.93
N VAL A 245 -4.15 12.96 2.80
CA VAL A 245 -3.94 14.37 2.44
C VAL A 245 -3.77 14.56 0.93
N ALA A 246 -3.10 13.62 0.26
CA ALA A 246 -2.75 13.75 -1.15
C ALA A 246 -3.95 13.92 -2.09
N PRO A 247 -5.10 13.22 -1.93
CA PRO A 247 -6.22 13.39 -2.85
C PRO A 247 -6.71 14.84 -2.92
N SER A 248 -6.84 15.51 -1.78
CA SER A 248 -7.27 16.91 -1.72
C SER A 248 -6.24 17.85 -2.34
N LEU A 249 -4.94 17.62 -2.07
CA LEU A 249 -3.86 18.44 -2.61
C LEU A 249 -3.72 18.22 -4.13
N ILE A 250 -3.78 16.99 -4.59
CA ILE A 250 -3.74 16.62 -6.01
C ILE A 250 -4.90 17.27 -6.76
N GLY A 251 -6.13 17.15 -6.23
CA GLY A 251 -7.30 17.76 -6.86
C GLY A 251 -7.20 19.28 -6.90
N PHE A 252 -6.67 19.93 -5.86
CA PHE A 252 -6.43 21.36 -5.85
C PHE A 252 -5.40 21.78 -6.92
N VAL A 253 -4.26 21.09 -7.00
CA VAL A 253 -3.22 21.36 -8.00
C VAL A 253 -3.75 21.09 -9.41
N ALA A 254 -4.41 19.96 -9.63
CA ALA A 254 -4.94 19.57 -10.94
C ALA A 254 -5.99 20.56 -11.47
N LYS A 255 -6.80 21.15 -10.58
CA LYS A 255 -7.76 22.19 -10.97
C LYS A 255 -7.10 23.40 -11.63
N HIS A 256 -5.85 23.71 -11.31
CA HIS A 256 -5.13 24.87 -11.83
C HIS A 256 -4.15 24.53 -12.95
N SER A 257 -3.61 23.32 -12.96
CA SER A 257 -2.52 22.92 -13.87
C SER A 257 -2.83 21.68 -14.72
N GLY A 258 -3.94 21.00 -14.47
CA GLY A 258 -4.29 19.73 -15.11
C GLY A 258 -3.62 18.51 -14.47
N PHE A 259 -4.22 17.34 -14.67
CA PHE A 259 -3.71 16.07 -14.11
C PHE A 259 -2.41 15.61 -14.79
N SER A 260 -2.18 15.95 -16.07
CA SER A 260 -0.93 15.66 -16.76
C SER A 260 0.27 16.19 -15.98
N ILE A 261 0.21 17.44 -15.49
CA ILE A 261 1.29 18.04 -14.70
C ILE A 261 1.43 17.36 -13.35
N VAL A 262 0.32 17.01 -12.70
CA VAL A 262 0.35 16.24 -11.44
C VAL A 262 1.08 14.93 -11.63
N PHE A 263 0.70 14.12 -12.65
CA PHE A 263 1.37 12.84 -12.92
C PHE A 263 2.83 12.99 -13.29
N LEU A 264 3.25 14.10 -13.92
CA LEU A 264 4.65 14.42 -14.17
C LEU A 264 5.43 14.88 -12.92
N ALA A 265 4.74 15.40 -11.91
CA ALA A 265 5.36 15.80 -10.65
C ALA A 265 5.60 14.62 -9.71
N LEU A 266 4.74 13.59 -9.73
CA LEU A 266 4.86 12.41 -8.85
C LEU A 266 6.20 11.66 -8.96
N PRO A 267 6.84 11.52 -10.13
CA PRO A 267 8.19 10.99 -10.24
C PRO A 267 9.23 11.64 -9.31
N VAL A 268 9.07 12.90 -8.95
CA VAL A 268 9.99 13.58 -8.00
C VAL A 268 9.96 12.90 -6.63
N LEU A 269 8.77 12.50 -6.16
CA LEU A 269 8.62 11.74 -4.91
C LEU A 269 9.30 10.36 -5.02
N LEU A 270 9.14 9.71 -6.15
CA LEU A 270 9.74 8.40 -6.43
C LEU A 270 11.28 8.49 -6.55
N LEU A 271 11.83 9.60 -7.03
CA LEU A 271 13.29 9.82 -7.01
C LEU A 271 13.84 9.89 -5.58
N VAL A 272 13.07 10.43 -4.63
CA VAL A 272 13.46 10.39 -3.22
C VAL A 272 13.45 8.96 -2.68
N VAL A 273 12.44 8.15 -3.04
CA VAL A 273 12.43 6.72 -2.69
C VAL A 273 13.66 6.01 -3.26
N LEU A 274 14.01 6.30 -4.50
CA LEU A 274 15.18 5.74 -5.17
C LEU A 274 16.49 6.12 -4.44
N ALA A 275 16.62 7.37 -4.02
CA ALA A 275 17.78 7.86 -3.26
C ALA A 275 17.93 7.13 -1.92
N PHE A 276 16.82 6.82 -1.23
CA PHE A 276 16.83 6.09 0.04
C PHE A 276 16.71 4.56 -0.10
N SER A 277 16.69 4.03 -1.33
CA SER A 277 16.54 2.59 -1.60
C SER A 277 17.57 1.70 -0.90
N GLY A 278 18.75 2.23 -0.56
CA GLY A 278 19.76 1.52 0.21
C GLY A 278 19.30 1.06 1.60
N LEU A 279 18.25 1.68 2.17
CA LEU A 279 17.66 1.25 3.43
C LEU A 279 16.93 -0.10 3.30
N ALA A 280 16.59 -0.53 2.10
CA ALA A 280 15.96 -1.83 1.87
C ALA A 280 16.85 -3.02 2.29
N LYS A 281 18.15 -2.82 2.52
CA LYS A 281 19.02 -3.84 3.14
C LYS A 281 18.47 -4.38 4.47
N TYR A 282 17.72 -3.57 5.22
CA TYR A 282 17.12 -4.00 6.48
C TYR A 282 15.88 -4.90 6.27
N ALA A 283 15.25 -4.87 5.10
CA ALA A 283 14.18 -5.79 4.78
C ALA A 283 14.70 -7.23 4.65
N ASP A 284 15.92 -7.43 4.13
CA ASP A 284 16.53 -8.75 3.93
C ASP A 284 17.31 -9.26 5.16
N SER A 285 17.44 -8.46 6.22
CA SER A 285 18.19 -8.83 7.43
C SER A 285 17.54 -9.97 8.26
N SER A 286 16.35 -10.42 7.83
CA SER A 286 15.64 -11.56 8.42
C SER A 286 15.91 -12.90 7.72
N HIS A 287 16.71 -12.90 6.66
CA HIS A 287 17.02 -14.09 5.84
C HIS A 287 18.39 -14.67 6.10
#